data_ef4fa29fc71f520deff3442d95c1f6ae
#
_entry.id   ef4fa29fc71f520deff3442d95c1f6ae
#
_cell.length_a   1.000
_cell.length_b   1.000
_cell.length_c   1.000
_cell.angle_alpha   90.00
_cell.angle_beta   90.00
_cell.angle_gamma   90.00
#
_symmetry.space_group_name_H-M   'P 1'
#
loop_
_entity.id
_entity.type
_entity.pdbx_description
1 polymer ?
#
loop_
_entity_poly.entity_id
_entity_poly.type
_entity_poly.pdbx_seq_one_letter_code
_entity_poly.pdbx_strand_id
1 'polypeptide(L)'
;MNSLKSYRFLFVVGSQDLYGQDVLNTVDEHAKEMADALNADERIPCTVVFRPVVRNSDEIYEAMAAANNDPACAGVITWMHTFSPSKMWIRGLQVLQKPLLHVNTQFTRDSPWDSIDMDFMNLNQSAHGDREHGFIIARMRLQEKVISGWWKDENFRRRVGGWMRAAVGAFESRRLRVLRVSDNMRDVAVTEGDKVEAQIKFGWRVDHYGVEDIIRLVDAVTEKEIDAQMEEYGRHYEMATDRLDSVRYQAREEAALKKFMKQENFGAFHTNFQDLQQLRQLPGLAAQDLMRQGYGFAAEGDWKTAALCRVMKAMTADLDCGTAFMEDYTYNFDPACGMNMGSHMLEVCPSVACEKPKIRVFPLGIGGREDPARLTFKAKSGPAVLATVIDMGDRFRMIVNDVECQKQPHDMPKLPVAAVLWKPLPDLETSAEAWIYAGGAHHSVISYGLTDEELRDFAEIMDIEYVHIGRETDIHELRKELVWNDLVWKLKK
;
A
#
# COMPACT_ATOMS: atom_id res chain seq x y z
N MET A 1 -1.83 3.27 -13.52
CA MET A 1 -1.70 4.07 -12.26
C MET A 1 -1.02 5.38 -12.58
N ASN A 2 -1.25 6.43 -11.79
CA ASN A 2 -0.53 7.69 -11.90
C ASN A 2 0.94 7.51 -11.47
N SER A 3 1.85 8.28 -12.08
CA SER A 3 3.23 8.35 -11.57
C SER A 3 3.22 8.94 -10.16
N LEU A 4 4.02 8.40 -9.23
CA LEU A 4 4.14 8.95 -7.88
C LEU A 4 4.60 10.41 -7.88
N LYS A 5 5.35 10.85 -8.88
CA LYS A 5 5.73 12.28 -9.05
C LYS A 5 4.53 13.23 -9.26
N SER A 6 3.33 12.71 -9.56
CA SER A 6 2.11 13.54 -9.64
C SER A 6 1.53 13.92 -8.27
N TYR A 7 1.90 13.22 -7.21
CA TYR A 7 1.50 13.56 -5.84
C TYR A 7 2.44 14.59 -5.24
N ARG A 8 1.87 15.54 -4.51
CA ARG A 8 2.60 16.66 -3.91
C ARG A 8 2.63 16.52 -2.39
N PHE A 9 3.77 16.91 -1.84
CA PHE A 9 3.95 17.06 -0.40
C PHE A 9 4.35 18.49 -0.11
N LEU A 10 3.54 19.20 0.66
CA LEU A 10 3.81 20.58 1.00
C LEU A 10 4.90 20.62 2.09
N PHE A 11 6.03 21.29 1.78
CA PHE A 11 7.11 21.49 2.76
C PHE A 11 6.93 22.84 3.42
N VAL A 12 6.59 22.83 4.71
CA VAL A 12 6.26 23.99 5.53
C VAL A 12 7.32 24.17 6.62
N VAL A 13 8.07 25.26 6.53
CA VAL A 13 9.17 25.57 7.45
C VAL A 13 8.76 26.72 8.37
N GLY A 14 8.90 26.52 9.67
CA GLY A 14 8.52 27.50 10.68
C GLY A 14 9.66 28.39 11.12
N SER A 15 9.35 29.68 11.36
CA SER A 15 10.21 30.66 11.98
C SER A 15 9.36 31.71 12.75
N GLN A 16 9.90 32.89 13.00
CA GLN A 16 9.17 34.03 13.58
C GLN A 16 9.85 35.35 13.22
N ASP A 17 9.09 36.44 13.18
CA ASP A 17 9.57 37.79 12.80
C ASP A 17 10.64 38.35 13.77
N LEU A 18 10.75 37.79 14.97
CA LEU A 18 11.74 38.17 15.97
C LEU A 18 13.19 38.10 15.47
N TYR A 19 13.49 37.18 14.52
CA TYR A 19 14.84 36.99 14.00
C TYR A 19 15.27 38.01 12.95
N GLY A 20 14.33 38.83 12.44
CA GLY A 20 14.60 39.80 11.37
C GLY A 20 14.66 39.24 9.98
N GLN A 21 14.59 40.14 8.99
CA GLN A 21 14.40 39.74 7.58
C GLN A 21 15.60 38.96 7.01
N ASP A 22 16.83 39.27 7.40
CA ASP A 22 18.02 38.61 6.86
C ASP A 22 18.07 37.14 7.28
N VAL A 23 17.73 36.82 8.52
CA VAL A 23 17.64 35.44 9.01
C VAL A 23 16.47 34.71 8.31
N LEU A 24 15.33 35.34 8.13
CA LEU A 24 14.19 34.76 7.44
C LEU A 24 14.51 34.44 5.97
N ASN A 25 15.24 35.31 5.28
CA ASN A 25 15.71 35.05 3.92
C ASN A 25 16.64 33.85 3.87
N THR A 26 17.57 33.74 4.82
CA THR A 26 18.49 32.58 4.94
C THR A 26 17.71 31.28 5.19
N VAL A 27 16.68 31.33 6.04
CA VAL A 27 15.81 30.14 6.29
C VAL A 27 15.06 29.74 5.02
N ASP A 28 14.55 30.70 4.25
CA ASP A 28 13.90 30.44 2.95
C ASP A 28 14.87 29.79 1.94
N GLU A 29 16.09 30.31 1.83
CA GLU A 29 17.14 29.76 0.95
C GLU A 29 17.49 28.32 1.33
N HIS A 30 17.72 28.06 2.60
CA HIS A 30 18.03 26.71 3.12
C HIS A 30 16.87 25.75 2.90
N ALA A 31 15.64 26.17 3.18
CA ALA A 31 14.45 25.34 3.00
C ALA A 31 14.23 25.00 1.52
N LYS A 32 14.46 25.97 0.63
CA LYS A 32 14.38 25.76 -0.82
C LYS A 32 15.47 24.79 -1.29
N GLU A 33 16.72 24.94 -0.83
CA GLU A 33 17.81 23.99 -1.14
C GLU A 33 17.44 22.58 -0.73
N MET A 34 16.89 22.40 0.48
CA MET A 34 16.44 21.10 0.95
C MET A 34 15.35 20.51 0.06
N ALA A 35 14.32 21.28 -0.30
CA ALA A 35 13.24 20.83 -1.16
C ALA A 35 13.75 20.44 -2.56
N ASP A 36 14.64 21.26 -3.15
CA ASP A 36 15.24 21.00 -4.45
C ASP A 36 16.10 19.71 -4.42
N ALA A 37 16.90 19.52 -3.35
CA ALA A 37 17.72 18.34 -3.19
C ALA A 37 16.91 17.06 -2.92
N LEU A 38 15.80 17.15 -2.17
CA LEU A 38 14.87 16.04 -2.00
C LEU A 38 14.22 15.68 -3.34
N ASN A 39 13.78 16.65 -4.12
CA ASN A 39 13.18 16.42 -5.44
C ASN A 39 14.15 15.77 -6.44
N ALA A 40 15.45 16.04 -6.32
CA ALA A 40 16.49 15.47 -7.16
C ALA A 40 16.89 14.04 -6.80
N ASP A 41 16.51 13.55 -5.61
CA ASP A 41 16.86 12.22 -5.13
C ASP A 41 15.86 11.16 -5.60
N GLU A 42 16.36 10.07 -6.16
CA GLU A 42 15.53 8.96 -6.66
C GLU A 42 14.75 8.22 -5.57
N ARG A 43 15.21 8.30 -4.31
CA ARG A 43 14.54 7.72 -3.14
C ARG A 43 13.30 8.49 -2.72
N ILE A 44 13.14 9.73 -3.21
CA ILE A 44 11.96 10.56 -2.97
C ILE A 44 10.99 10.40 -4.15
N PRO A 45 9.93 9.58 -4.01
CA PRO A 45 9.09 9.19 -5.13
C PRO A 45 8.11 10.28 -5.58
N CYS A 46 7.81 11.24 -4.73
CA CYS A 46 6.80 12.27 -4.94
C CYS A 46 7.43 13.66 -5.13
N THR A 47 6.62 14.66 -5.43
CA THR A 47 7.07 16.04 -5.56
C THR A 47 6.97 16.79 -4.24
N VAL A 48 8.08 17.31 -3.74
CA VAL A 48 8.15 18.19 -2.58
C VAL A 48 7.94 19.64 -3.07
N VAL A 49 6.91 20.29 -2.55
CA VAL A 49 6.55 21.66 -2.90
C VAL A 49 6.94 22.58 -1.75
N PHE A 50 8.01 23.32 -1.94
CA PHE A 50 8.42 24.36 -0.99
C PHE A 50 7.40 25.51 -0.95
N ARG A 51 7.15 26.02 0.24
CA ARG A 51 6.45 27.29 0.47
C ARG A 51 7.34 28.23 1.25
N PRO A 52 7.19 29.57 1.07
CA PRO A 52 7.88 30.55 1.91
C PRO A 52 7.67 30.26 3.40
N VAL A 53 8.69 30.54 4.19
CA VAL A 53 8.71 30.28 5.63
C VAL A 53 7.52 30.94 6.33
N VAL A 54 6.82 30.19 7.17
CA VAL A 54 5.66 30.65 7.95
C VAL A 54 6.12 31.23 9.29
N ARG A 55 5.59 32.39 9.66
CA ARG A 55 6.09 33.20 10.78
C ARG A 55 5.06 33.47 11.86
N ASN A 56 3.79 33.21 11.57
CA ASN A 56 2.67 33.50 12.43
C ASN A 56 1.51 32.52 12.23
N SER A 57 0.51 32.58 13.10
CA SER A 57 -0.62 31.67 13.12
C SER A 57 -1.47 31.71 11.85
N ASP A 58 -1.60 32.87 11.19
CA ASP A 58 -2.43 33.02 10.00
C ASP A 58 -1.72 32.39 8.79
N GLU A 59 -0.42 32.63 8.60
CA GLU A 59 0.38 32.01 7.54
C GLU A 59 0.40 30.48 7.65
N ILE A 60 0.52 29.95 8.88
CA ILE A 60 0.45 28.51 9.13
C ILE A 60 -0.94 27.96 8.80
N TYR A 61 -2.00 28.65 9.23
CA TYR A 61 -3.38 28.25 8.89
C TYR A 61 -3.61 28.21 7.38
N GLU A 62 -3.19 29.25 6.66
CA GLU A 62 -3.32 29.33 5.21
C GLU A 62 -2.55 28.21 4.50
N ALA A 63 -1.35 27.86 4.99
CA ALA A 63 -0.57 26.75 4.47
C ALA A 63 -1.30 25.43 4.61
N MET A 64 -1.86 25.13 5.80
CA MET A 64 -2.59 23.89 6.07
C MET A 64 -3.92 23.82 5.31
N ALA A 65 -4.64 24.93 5.21
CA ALA A 65 -5.86 25.03 4.42
C ALA A 65 -5.58 24.84 2.91
N ALA A 66 -4.48 25.39 2.40
CA ALA A 66 -4.05 25.17 1.02
C ALA A 66 -3.69 23.72 0.73
N ALA A 67 -3.01 23.03 1.66
CA ALA A 67 -2.72 21.61 1.55
C ALA A 67 -4.00 20.77 1.47
N ASN A 68 -5.00 21.08 2.29
CA ASN A 68 -6.29 20.38 2.24
C ASN A 68 -7.00 20.54 0.89
N ASN A 69 -6.96 21.75 0.32
CA ASN A 69 -7.66 22.10 -0.91
C ASN A 69 -6.90 21.70 -2.19
N ASP A 70 -5.62 21.36 -2.12
CA ASP A 70 -4.87 20.85 -3.27
C ASP A 70 -5.26 19.38 -3.54
N PRO A 71 -5.92 19.11 -4.70
CA PRO A 71 -6.36 17.76 -5.06
C PRO A 71 -5.20 16.77 -5.32
N ALA A 72 -3.96 17.26 -5.46
CA ALA A 72 -2.77 16.45 -5.63
C ALA A 72 -1.92 16.34 -4.35
N CYS A 73 -2.25 17.09 -3.30
CA CYS A 73 -1.50 17.04 -2.04
C CYS A 73 -1.82 15.78 -1.26
N ALA A 74 -0.82 14.90 -1.09
CA ALA A 74 -0.93 13.66 -0.34
C ALA A 74 -0.50 13.78 1.13
N GLY A 75 0.26 14.83 1.49
CA GLY A 75 0.72 15.06 2.86
C GLY A 75 1.44 16.37 3.04
N VAL A 76 1.76 16.68 4.29
CA VAL A 76 2.52 17.87 4.70
C VAL A 76 3.79 17.42 5.42
N ILE A 77 4.90 18.07 5.11
CA ILE A 77 6.20 17.89 5.77
C ILE A 77 6.52 19.19 6.50
N THR A 78 6.81 19.11 7.80
CA THR A 78 7.19 20.27 8.61
C THR A 78 8.64 20.20 9.07
N TRP A 79 9.27 21.36 9.22
CA TRP A 79 10.63 21.50 9.75
C TRP A 79 10.76 22.83 10.53
N MET A 80 11.47 22.79 11.67
CA MET A 80 11.78 23.98 12.45
C MET A 80 13.28 24.26 12.36
N HIS A 81 13.67 25.08 11.36
CA HIS A 81 15.07 25.47 11.20
C HIS A 81 15.53 26.42 12.29
N THR A 82 14.74 27.45 12.53
CA THR A 82 14.84 28.33 13.72
C THR A 82 13.73 27.95 14.72
N PHE A 83 13.66 28.65 15.83
CA PHE A 83 12.57 28.47 16.77
C PHE A 83 11.26 29.08 16.23
N SER A 84 10.28 28.24 15.99
CA SER A 84 8.90 28.63 15.69
C SER A 84 8.01 28.30 16.88
N PRO A 85 7.48 29.28 17.62
CA PRO A 85 6.66 29.02 18.82
C PRO A 85 5.45 28.15 18.52
N SER A 86 5.31 27.01 19.20
CA SER A 86 4.31 25.98 18.84
C SER A 86 2.86 26.41 19.00
N LYS A 87 2.58 27.41 19.83
CA LYS A 87 1.23 28.01 19.93
C LYS A 87 0.72 28.57 18.59
N MET A 88 1.62 29.05 17.74
CA MET A 88 1.27 29.53 16.40
C MET A 88 0.70 28.42 15.50
N TRP A 89 1.10 27.17 15.73
CA TRP A 89 0.73 26.02 14.94
C TRP A 89 -0.66 25.46 15.26
N ILE A 90 -1.21 25.74 16.45
CA ILE A 90 -2.45 25.11 16.93
C ILE A 90 -3.58 25.25 15.93
N ARG A 91 -3.86 26.47 15.44
CA ARG A 91 -4.97 26.74 14.51
C ARG A 91 -4.80 26.02 13.18
N GLY A 92 -3.59 25.99 12.63
CA GLY A 92 -3.28 25.29 11.38
C GLY A 92 -3.37 23.78 11.54
N LEU A 93 -2.83 23.22 12.62
CA LEU A 93 -2.90 21.80 12.93
C LEU A 93 -4.33 21.31 13.16
N GLN A 94 -5.20 22.13 13.74
CA GLN A 94 -6.62 21.79 13.95
C GLN A 94 -7.40 21.61 12.65
N VAL A 95 -7.02 22.30 11.57
CA VAL A 95 -7.73 22.20 10.29
C VAL A 95 -7.07 21.21 9.32
N LEU A 96 -5.85 20.77 9.58
CA LEU A 96 -5.12 19.86 8.70
C LEU A 96 -5.83 18.50 8.63
N GLN A 97 -6.12 18.06 7.40
CA GLN A 97 -6.75 16.77 7.10
C GLN A 97 -5.82 15.84 6.29
N LYS A 98 -4.55 16.22 6.15
CA LYS A 98 -3.54 15.45 5.43
C LYS A 98 -2.60 14.76 6.41
N PRO A 99 -2.01 13.62 6.03
CA PRO A 99 -0.91 13.02 6.78
C PRO A 99 0.20 14.03 7.06
N LEU A 100 0.78 13.97 8.25
CA LEU A 100 1.80 14.89 8.72
C LEU A 100 3.11 14.14 9.00
N LEU A 101 4.19 14.62 8.39
CA LEU A 101 5.56 14.23 8.69
C LEU A 101 6.30 15.42 9.30
N HIS A 102 6.95 15.22 10.40
CA HIS A 102 7.92 16.16 10.95
C HIS A 102 9.35 15.65 10.72
N VAL A 103 10.18 16.44 10.02
CA VAL A 103 11.58 16.14 9.85
C VAL A 103 12.42 16.83 10.90
N ASN A 104 13.00 16.04 11.80
CA ASN A 104 13.92 16.51 12.83
C ASN A 104 15.34 16.45 12.29
N THR A 105 15.77 17.54 11.67
CA THR A 105 17.06 17.65 10.99
C THR A 105 17.66 19.03 11.16
N GLN A 106 18.91 19.19 10.83
CA GLN A 106 19.62 20.47 10.81
C GLN A 106 20.25 20.70 9.44
N PHE A 107 20.29 21.94 8.98
CA PHE A 107 20.82 22.28 7.67
C PHE A 107 22.31 21.91 7.54
N THR A 108 23.11 22.38 8.53
CA THR A 108 24.54 22.04 8.61
C THR A 108 24.71 20.69 9.31
N ARG A 109 25.68 19.89 8.85
CA ARG A 109 25.99 18.60 9.47
C ARG A 109 26.74 18.76 10.80
N ASP A 110 27.79 19.56 10.75
CA ASP A 110 28.74 19.69 11.85
C ASP A 110 28.67 21.10 12.47
N SER A 111 28.82 21.18 13.77
CA SER A 111 28.92 22.47 14.48
C SER A 111 30.30 23.08 14.23
N PRO A 112 30.42 24.36 13.87
CA PRO A 112 31.69 25.03 13.65
C PRO A 112 32.35 25.42 14.98
N TRP A 113 32.88 24.44 15.69
CA TRP A 113 33.35 24.55 17.09
C TRP A 113 34.25 25.75 17.37
N ASP A 114 35.13 26.12 16.42
CA ASP A 114 36.07 27.22 16.59
C ASP A 114 35.48 28.61 16.31
N SER A 115 34.29 28.69 15.68
CA SER A 115 33.67 29.94 15.25
C SER A 115 32.18 30.05 15.61
N ILE A 116 31.67 29.09 16.34
CA ILE A 116 30.25 29.08 16.75
C ILE A 116 29.93 30.29 17.63
N ASP A 117 28.90 31.02 17.26
CA ASP A 117 28.41 32.22 17.97
C ASP A 117 26.90 32.15 18.18
N MET A 118 26.32 33.19 18.73
CA MET A 118 24.89 33.26 18.99
C MET A 118 24.06 33.38 17.72
N ASP A 119 24.60 33.96 16.66
CA ASP A 119 23.88 34.05 15.36
C ASP A 119 23.75 32.68 14.72
N PHE A 120 24.82 31.88 14.75
CA PHE A 120 24.75 30.47 14.33
C PHE A 120 23.74 29.68 15.17
N MET A 121 23.75 29.83 16.49
CA MET A 121 22.81 29.13 17.37
C MET A 121 21.38 29.56 17.13
N ASN A 122 21.11 30.83 16.89
CA ASN A 122 19.77 31.36 16.60
C ASN A 122 19.24 30.88 15.24
N LEU A 123 20.11 30.73 14.24
CA LEU A 123 19.72 30.19 12.94
C LEU A 123 19.47 28.69 13.00
N ASN A 124 20.23 27.94 13.79
CA ASN A 124 20.21 26.47 13.81
C ASN A 124 19.58 25.92 15.09
N GLN A 125 18.27 26.14 15.28
CA GLN A 125 17.53 25.76 16.48
C GLN A 125 16.60 24.54 16.28
N SER A 126 16.91 23.64 15.34
CA SER A 126 16.04 22.46 15.12
C SER A 126 15.85 21.62 16.39
N ALA A 127 16.92 21.36 17.16
CA ALA A 127 16.81 20.61 18.40
C ALA A 127 15.85 21.26 19.43
N HIS A 128 15.73 22.57 19.42
CA HIS A 128 14.81 23.33 20.28
C HIS A 128 13.41 23.42 19.65
N GLY A 129 13.31 23.88 18.39
CA GLY A 129 12.05 24.11 17.71
C GLY A 129 11.25 22.83 17.49
N ASP A 130 11.92 21.74 17.09
CA ASP A 130 11.27 20.45 16.84
C ASP A 130 10.70 19.83 18.12
N ARG A 131 11.37 20.01 19.27
CA ARG A 131 10.84 19.53 20.55
C ARG A 131 9.62 20.31 21.01
N GLU A 132 9.60 21.62 20.79
CA GLU A 132 8.45 22.47 21.09
C GLU A 132 7.26 22.12 20.15
N HIS A 133 7.54 21.84 18.87
CA HIS A 133 6.54 21.35 17.91
C HIS A 133 5.99 19.99 18.35
N GLY A 134 6.85 19.02 18.66
CA GLY A 134 6.45 17.71 19.15
C GLY A 134 5.61 17.76 20.44
N PHE A 135 5.89 18.74 21.34
CA PHE A 135 5.08 18.95 22.54
C PHE A 135 3.62 19.29 22.19
N ILE A 136 3.40 20.21 21.22
CA ILE A 136 2.03 20.60 20.87
C ILE A 136 1.29 19.48 20.12
N ILE A 137 1.97 18.73 19.24
CA ILE A 137 1.42 17.56 18.56
C ILE A 137 0.95 16.51 19.58
N ALA A 138 1.82 16.15 20.54
CA ALA A 138 1.50 15.19 21.58
C ALA A 138 0.33 15.66 22.47
N ARG A 139 0.31 16.95 22.84
CA ARG A 139 -0.76 17.55 23.66
C ARG A 139 -2.10 17.57 22.92
N MET A 140 -2.10 17.79 21.60
CA MET A 140 -3.28 17.78 20.76
C MET A 140 -3.71 16.34 20.37
N ARG A 141 -2.89 15.34 20.70
CA ARG A 141 -3.10 13.93 20.31
C ARG A 141 -3.24 13.73 18.80
N LEU A 142 -2.44 14.48 18.03
CA LEU A 142 -2.42 14.36 16.59
C LEU A 142 -1.49 13.23 16.16
N GLN A 143 -1.84 12.58 15.07
CA GLN A 143 -0.98 11.58 14.43
C GLN A 143 0.08 12.29 13.61
N GLU A 144 1.34 12.00 13.87
CA GLU A 144 2.49 12.55 13.17
C GLU A 144 3.58 11.48 13.08
N LYS A 145 4.22 11.36 11.93
CA LYS A 145 5.49 10.65 11.80
C LYS A 145 6.63 11.61 12.08
N VAL A 146 7.61 11.19 12.87
CA VAL A 146 8.86 11.93 13.07
C VAL A 146 10.02 11.13 12.46
N ILE A 147 10.83 11.81 11.62
CA ILE A 147 12.04 11.23 11.07
C ILE A 147 13.22 12.11 11.47
N SER A 148 14.12 11.55 12.28
CA SER A 148 15.34 12.23 12.75
C SER A 148 16.57 11.78 11.95
N GLY A 149 17.47 12.71 11.66
CA GLY A 149 18.74 12.47 11.00
C GLY A 149 19.17 13.66 10.16
N TRP A 150 20.38 13.61 9.60
CA TRP A 150 20.82 14.68 8.70
C TRP A 150 20.17 14.50 7.31
N TRP A 151 19.55 15.56 6.80
CA TRP A 151 18.73 15.53 5.59
C TRP A 151 19.45 15.09 4.29
N LYS A 152 20.79 15.10 4.26
CA LYS A 152 21.59 14.55 3.15
C LYS A 152 21.92 13.07 3.32
N ASP A 153 21.64 12.45 4.47
CA ASP A 153 21.89 11.04 4.70
C ASP A 153 20.92 10.14 3.90
N GLU A 154 21.47 9.06 3.39
CA GLU A 154 20.73 8.11 2.58
C GLU A 154 19.56 7.47 3.34
N ASN A 155 19.80 7.06 4.59
CA ASN A 155 18.75 6.45 5.42
C ASN A 155 17.62 7.43 5.76
N PHE A 156 17.97 8.71 6.02
CA PHE A 156 16.97 9.75 6.22
C PHE A 156 16.07 9.89 5.00
N ARG A 157 16.63 10.03 3.80
CA ARG A 157 15.89 10.17 2.54
C ARG A 157 15.07 8.94 2.21
N ARG A 158 15.62 7.74 2.43
CA ARG A 158 14.89 6.48 2.27
C ARG A 158 13.63 6.44 3.14
N ARG A 159 13.73 6.82 4.42
CA ARG A 159 12.60 6.84 5.35
C ARG A 159 11.56 7.90 4.97
N VAL A 160 12.00 9.09 4.56
CA VAL A 160 11.08 10.14 4.05
C VAL A 160 10.33 9.63 2.81
N GLY A 161 11.04 9.02 1.87
CA GLY A 161 10.41 8.43 0.67
C GLY A 161 9.45 7.29 0.99
N GLY A 162 9.79 6.42 1.96
CA GLY A 162 8.91 5.35 2.45
C GLY A 162 7.61 5.90 3.04
N TRP A 163 7.72 6.92 3.92
CA TRP A 163 6.54 7.57 4.46
C TRP A 163 5.68 8.24 3.37
N MET A 164 6.30 8.85 2.36
CA MET A 164 5.54 9.40 1.23
C MET A 164 4.74 8.32 0.51
N ARG A 165 5.28 7.10 0.35
CA ARG A 165 4.56 5.95 -0.23
C ARG A 165 3.34 5.59 0.61
N ALA A 166 3.50 5.51 1.94
CA ALA A 166 2.41 5.25 2.87
C ALA A 166 1.30 6.32 2.78
N ALA A 167 1.69 7.60 2.73
CA ALA A 167 0.76 8.71 2.58
C ALA A 167 0.03 8.70 1.21
N VAL A 168 0.70 8.29 0.12
CA VAL A 168 0.05 8.06 -1.19
C VAL A 168 -0.92 6.88 -1.10
N GLY A 169 -0.55 5.79 -0.41
CA GLY A 169 -1.47 4.69 -0.13
C GLY A 169 -2.74 5.16 0.56
N ALA A 170 -2.60 6.00 1.58
CA ALA A 170 -3.72 6.61 2.29
C ALA A 170 -4.56 7.55 1.40
N PHE A 171 -3.91 8.33 0.55
CA PHE A 171 -4.57 9.21 -0.40
C PHE A 171 -5.40 8.44 -1.44
N GLU A 172 -4.84 7.38 -2.03
CA GLU A 172 -5.53 6.50 -2.97
C GLU A 172 -6.63 5.69 -2.29
N SER A 173 -6.39 5.21 -1.08
CA SER A 173 -7.37 4.51 -0.25
C SER A 173 -8.66 5.30 -0.07
N ARG A 174 -8.56 6.58 0.31
CA ARG A 174 -9.74 7.47 0.54
C ARG A 174 -10.60 7.72 -0.70
N ARG A 175 -10.14 7.35 -1.90
CA ARG A 175 -10.83 7.53 -3.19
C ARG A 175 -11.18 6.20 -3.85
N LEU A 176 -10.83 5.08 -3.22
CA LEU A 176 -10.96 3.76 -3.81
C LEU A 176 -12.42 3.31 -3.85
N ARG A 177 -12.84 2.89 -5.05
CA ARG A 177 -14.07 2.11 -5.26
C ARG A 177 -13.72 0.66 -5.56
N VAL A 178 -14.40 -0.26 -4.89
CA VAL A 178 -14.25 -1.70 -5.06
C VAL A 178 -15.50 -2.26 -5.69
N LEU A 179 -15.35 -2.91 -6.84
CA LEU A 179 -16.42 -3.62 -7.51
C LEU A 179 -16.66 -4.98 -6.81
N ARG A 180 -17.79 -5.13 -6.15
CA ARG A 180 -18.21 -6.38 -5.55
C ARG A 180 -19.14 -7.11 -6.51
N VAL A 181 -18.62 -8.16 -7.16
CA VAL A 181 -19.40 -9.02 -8.06
C VAL A 181 -20.03 -10.14 -7.24
N SER A 182 -21.36 -10.12 -7.10
CA SER A 182 -22.09 -11.03 -6.21
C SER A 182 -21.73 -10.84 -4.73
N ASP A 183 -21.85 -11.88 -3.93
CA ASP A 183 -21.63 -11.85 -2.48
C ASP A 183 -20.30 -12.51 -2.10
N ASN A 184 -19.96 -12.47 -0.80
CA ASN A 184 -18.89 -13.27 -0.24
C ASN A 184 -19.18 -14.76 -0.42
N MET A 185 -18.15 -15.57 -0.45
CA MET A 185 -18.29 -17.01 -0.42
C MET A 185 -19.01 -17.42 0.87
N ARG A 186 -20.04 -18.23 0.74
CA ARG A 186 -20.85 -18.67 1.89
C ARG A 186 -19.97 -19.41 2.91
N ASP A 187 -20.20 -19.11 4.17
CA ASP A 187 -19.53 -19.75 5.32
C ASP A 187 -18.02 -19.46 5.47
N VAL A 188 -17.44 -18.55 4.66
CA VAL A 188 -16.04 -18.09 4.80
C VAL A 188 -16.00 -16.81 5.60
N ALA A 189 -15.87 -16.92 6.91
CA ALA A 189 -16.01 -15.81 7.85
C ALA A 189 -15.03 -14.66 7.63
N VAL A 190 -13.77 -14.96 7.27
CA VAL A 190 -12.71 -13.95 7.18
C VAL A 190 -12.87 -13.02 5.95
N THR A 191 -13.65 -13.41 4.94
CA THR A 191 -13.95 -12.54 3.79
C THR A 191 -15.03 -11.52 4.11
N GLU A 192 -15.82 -11.72 5.16
CA GLU A 192 -16.83 -10.79 5.64
C GLU A 192 -16.21 -9.53 6.26
N GLY A 193 -17.03 -8.50 6.46
CA GLY A 193 -16.64 -7.25 7.13
C GLY A 193 -17.65 -6.12 6.95
N ASP A 194 -17.54 -5.12 7.82
CA ASP A 194 -18.36 -3.92 7.79
C ASP A 194 -17.89 -2.94 6.70
N LYS A 195 -18.66 -2.87 5.61
CA LYS A 195 -18.38 -1.99 4.47
C LYS A 195 -18.60 -0.51 4.79
N VAL A 196 -19.46 -0.20 5.75
CA VAL A 196 -19.68 1.18 6.20
C VAL A 196 -18.50 1.66 7.03
N GLU A 197 -18.05 0.84 7.99
CA GLU A 197 -16.87 1.15 8.77
C GLU A 197 -15.62 1.22 7.89
N ALA A 198 -15.46 0.34 6.89
CA ALA A 198 -14.38 0.40 5.92
C ALA A 198 -14.38 1.72 5.12
N GLN A 199 -15.54 2.23 4.75
CA GLN A 199 -15.64 3.53 4.09
C GLN A 199 -15.29 4.68 5.02
N ILE A 200 -15.66 4.61 6.29
CA ILE A 200 -15.32 5.62 7.31
C ILE A 200 -13.81 5.63 7.55
N LYS A 201 -13.21 4.47 7.78
CA LYS A 201 -11.79 4.34 8.13
C LYS A 201 -10.86 4.53 6.93
N PHE A 202 -11.08 3.81 5.86
CA PHE A 202 -10.19 3.76 4.71
C PHE A 202 -10.65 4.64 3.55
N GLY A 203 -11.93 4.98 3.49
CA GLY A 203 -12.57 5.55 2.32
C GLY A 203 -12.99 4.50 1.27
N TRP A 204 -12.84 3.21 1.53
CA TRP A 204 -13.17 2.14 0.59
C TRP A 204 -14.67 2.06 0.35
N ARG A 205 -15.08 2.49 -0.80
CA ARG A 205 -16.47 2.38 -1.23
C ARG A 205 -16.68 1.07 -1.98
N VAL A 206 -17.42 0.15 -1.36
CA VAL A 206 -17.71 -1.17 -1.91
C VAL A 206 -19.09 -1.17 -2.53
N ASP A 207 -19.16 -1.24 -3.85
CA ASP A 207 -20.41 -1.20 -4.61
C ASP A 207 -20.73 -2.60 -5.16
N HIS A 208 -21.95 -3.10 -4.90
CA HIS A 208 -22.39 -4.42 -5.30
C HIS A 208 -23.06 -4.42 -6.67
N TYR A 209 -22.70 -5.39 -7.49
CA TYR A 209 -23.34 -5.73 -8.76
C TYR A 209 -23.62 -7.23 -8.85
N GLY A 210 -24.77 -7.59 -9.42
CA GLY A 210 -25.10 -8.99 -9.67
C GLY A 210 -24.24 -9.61 -10.76
N VAL A 211 -24.10 -10.92 -10.74
CA VAL A 211 -23.38 -11.65 -11.80
C VAL A 211 -24.03 -11.43 -13.16
N GLU A 212 -25.35 -11.32 -13.20
CA GLU A 212 -26.11 -11.03 -14.44
C GLU A 212 -25.74 -9.68 -15.05
N ASP A 213 -25.38 -8.69 -14.24
CA ASP A 213 -24.89 -7.40 -14.74
C ASP A 213 -23.58 -7.60 -15.50
N ILE A 214 -22.67 -8.41 -14.94
CA ILE A 214 -21.39 -8.73 -15.57
C ILE A 214 -21.59 -9.57 -16.83
N ILE A 215 -22.49 -10.54 -16.80
CA ILE A 215 -22.81 -11.38 -17.98
C ILE A 215 -23.28 -10.50 -19.14
N ARG A 216 -24.19 -9.54 -18.89
CA ARG A 216 -24.64 -8.60 -19.94
C ARG A 216 -23.48 -7.79 -20.53
N LEU A 217 -22.52 -7.38 -19.70
CA LEU A 217 -21.33 -6.67 -20.17
C LEU A 217 -20.42 -7.57 -21.02
N VAL A 218 -20.23 -8.82 -20.61
CA VAL A 218 -19.43 -9.84 -21.35
C VAL A 218 -20.08 -10.15 -22.69
N ASP A 219 -21.39 -10.33 -22.74
CA ASP A 219 -22.14 -10.62 -23.97
C ASP A 219 -22.14 -9.44 -24.96
N ALA A 220 -22.02 -8.20 -24.45
CA ALA A 220 -21.96 -6.98 -25.27
C ALA A 220 -20.58 -6.70 -25.88
N VAL A 221 -19.53 -7.45 -25.52
CA VAL A 221 -18.17 -7.28 -26.07
C VAL A 221 -18.12 -7.73 -27.53
N THR A 222 -17.64 -6.85 -28.39
CA THR A 222 -17.48 -7.11 -29.82
C THR A 222 -16.23 -7.96 -30.15
N GLU A 223 -16.25 -8.67 -31.28
CA GLU A 223 -15.06 -9.42 -31.74
C GLU A 223 -13.82 -8.54 -31.91
N LYS A 224 -14.00 -7.28 -32.33
CA LYS A 224 -12.90 -6.30 -32.43
C LYS A 224 -12.25 -6.00 -31.07
N GLU A 225 -13.05 -5.90 -29.99
CA GLU A 225 -12.53 -5.69 -28.64
C GLU A 225 -11.79 -6.95 -28.13
N ILE A 226 -12.31 -8.13 -28.47
CA ILE A 226 -11.63 -9.40 -28.15
C ILE A 226 -10.29 -9.51 -28.88
N ASP A 227 -10.26 -9.23 -30.18
CA ASP A 227 -9.03 -9.29 -30.98
C ASP A 227 -7.97 -8.30 -30.44
N ALA A 228 -8.37 -7.10 -30.06
CA ALA A 228 -7.47 -6.12 -29.46
C ALA A 228 -6.88 -6.62 -28.12
N GLN A 229 -7.70 -7.30 -27.28
CA GLN A 229 -7.22 -7.89 -26.04
C GLN A 229 -6.31 -9.11 -26.28
N MET A 230 -6.59 -9.91 -27.30
CA MET A 230 -5.72 -11.02 -27.72
C MET A 230 -4.36 -10.54 -28.21
N GLU A 231 -4.30 -9.42 -28.94
CA GLU A 231 -3.04 -8.77 -29.32
C GLU A 231 -2.26 -8.29 -28.10
N GLU A 232 -2.95 -7.71 -27.09
CA GLU A 232 -2.33 -7.29 -25.83
C GLU A 232 -1.71 -8.49 -25.09
N TYR A 233 -2.40 -9.61 -25.01
CA TYR A 233 -1.87 -10.84 -24.45
C TYR A 233 -0.61 -11.32 -25.18
N GLY A 234 -0.59 -11.27 -26.51
CA GLY A 234 0.57 -11.67 -27.32
C GLY A 234 1.82 -10.82 -27.10
N ARG A 235 1.65 -9.53 -26.72
CA ARG A 235 2.77 -8.65 -26.37
C ARG A 235 3.41 -9.01 -25.05
N HIS A 236 2.59 -9.39 -24.07
CA HIS A 236 3.04 -9.60 -22.69
C HIS A 236 3.37 -11.04 -22.34
N TYR A 237 2.74 -12.01 -23.00
CA TYR A 237 2.77 -13.41 -22.61
C TYR A 237 3.18 -14.33 -23.78
N GLU A 238 3.60 -15.55 -23.45
CA GLU A 238 3.81 -16.62 -24.40
C GLU A 238 2.50 -17.43 -24.52
N MET A 239 2.00 -17.63 -25.75
CA MET A 239 0.86 -18.49 -26.01
C MET A 239 1.32 -19.96 -25.98
N ALA A 240 1.03 -20.68 -24.90
CA ALA A 240 1.45 -22.07 -24.68
C ALA A 240 0.24 -23.04 -24.63
N THR A 241 -0.75 -22.76 -25.46
CA THR A 241 -1.96 -23.59 -25.64
C THR A 241 -2.49 -23.47 -27.07
N ASP A 242 -3.13 -24.51 -27.56
CA ASP A 242 -3.90 -24.55 -28.81
C ASP A 242 -5.41 -24.27 -28.57
N ARG A 243 -5.85 -24.24 -27.34
CA ARG A 243 -7.25 -23.96 -26.95
C ARG A 243 -7.55 -22.47 -26.99
N LEU A 244 -7.47 -21.85 -28.15
CA LEU A 244 -7.63 -20.40 -28.35
C LEU A 244 -9.05 -19.90 -28.03
N ASP A 245 -10.06 -20.75 -28.14
CA ASP A 245 -11.44 -20.45 -27.73
C ASP A 245 -11.55 -20.07 -26.24
N SER A 246 -10.87 -20.82 -25.38
CA SER A 246 -10.80 -20.53 -23.95
C SER A 246 -10.08 -19.21 -23.66
N VAL A 247 -8.96 -18.93 -24.36
CA VAL A 247 -8.21 -17.67 -24.22
C VAL A 247 -9.05 -16.49 -24.71
N ARG A 248 -9.75 -16.62 -25.84
CA ARG A 248 -10.66 -15.59 -26.37
C ARG A 248 -11.81 -15.29 -25.42
N TYR A 249 -12.31 -16.29 -24.71
CA TYR A 249 -13.36 -16.05 -23.71
C TYR A 249 -12.82 -15.24 -22.52
N GLN A 250 -11.61 -15.52 -22.03
CA GLN A 250 -10.95 -14.69 -21.01
C GLN A 250 -10.68 -13.26 -21.51
N ALA A 251 -10.29 -13.09 -22.78
CA ALA A 251 -10.14 -11.78 -23.39
C ALA A 251 -11.47 -11.00 -23.44
N ARG A 252 -12.59 -11.70 -23.69
CA ARG A 252 -13.94 -11.12 -23.64
C ARG A 252 -14.30 -10.69 -22.22
N GLU A 253 -14.07 -11.53 -21.21
CA GLU A 253 -14.30 -11.18 -19.79
C GLU A 253 -13.47 -9.98 -19.35
N GLU A 254 -12.17 -9.95 -19.69
CA GLU A 254 -11.31 -8.84 -19.36
C GLU A 254 -11.75 -7.53 -20.03
N ALA A 255 -12.06 -7.56 -21.32
CA ALA A 255 -12.51 -6.37 -22.04
C ALA A 255 -13.79 -5.79 -21.41
N ALA A 256 -14.74 -6.63 -20.99
CA ALA A 256 -15.95 -6.24 -20.30
C ALA A 256 -15.65 -5.59 -18.95
N LEU A 257 -14.93 -6.28 -18.09
CA LEU A 257 -14.57 -5.82 -16.73
C LEU A 257 -13.76 -4.53 -16.78
N LYS A 258 -12.74 -4.47 -17.62
CA LYS A 258 -11.87 -3.30 -17.79
C LYS A 258 -12.66 -2.06 -18.24
N LYS A 259 -13.53 -2.21 -19.23
CA LYS A 259 -14.40 -1.13 -19.73
C LYS A 259 -15.32 -0.62 -18.63
N PHE A 260 -15.97 -1.52 -17.92
CA PHE A 260 -16.91 -1.20 -16.84
C PHE A 260 -16.19 -0.53 -15.66
N MET A 261 -15.11 -1.13 -15.17
CA MET A 261 -14.34 -0.55 -14.06
C MET A 261 -13.79 0.82 -14.40
N LYS A 262 -13.36 1.04 -15.64
CA LYS A 262 -12.90 2.36 -16.09
C LYS A 262 -14.03 3.40 -16.14
N GLN A 263 -15.20 3.03 -16.65
CA GLN A 263 -16.38 3.91 -16.73
C GLN A 263 -16.90 4.31 -15.35
N GLU A 264 -16.93 3.37 -14.44
CA GLU A 264 -17.43 3.56 -13.07
C GLU A 264 -16.35 3.95 -12.06
N ASN A 265 -15.09 4.10 -12.52
CA ASN A 265 -13.93 4.44 -11.69
C ASN A 265 -13.67 3.45 -10.52
N PHE A 266 -13.81 2.15 -10.78
CA PHE A 266 -13.39 1.11 -9.85
C PHE A 266 -11.87 0.88 -9.94
N GLY A 267 -11.21 0.79 -8.79
CA GLY A 267 -9.76 0.49 -8.69
C GLY A 267 -9.47 -0.94 -8.27
N ALA A 268 -10.45 -1.65 -7.75
CA ALA A 268 -10.33 -3.04 -7.31
C ALA A 268 -11.62 -3.80 -7.58
N PHE A 269 -11.54 -5.12 -7.64
CA PHE A 269 -12.68 -6.02 -7.81
C PHE A 269 -12.42 -7.38 -7.18
N HIS A 270 -13.48 -8.13 -6.99
CA HIS A 270 -13.41 -9.54 -6.62
C HIS A 270 -14.35 -10.40 -7.43
N THR A 271 -14.12 -11.71 -7.40
CA THR A 271 -15.00 -12.74 -7.94
C THR A 271 -15.35 -13.77 -6.88
N ASN A 272 -16.41 -14.54 -7.13
CA ASN A 272 -16.81 -15.64 -6.26
C ASN A 272 -17.20 -16.84 -7.12
N PHE A 273 -16.46 -17.94 -7.04
CA PHE A 273 -16.70 -19.13 -7.85
C PHE A 273 -17.98 -19.90 -7.50
N GLN A 274 -18.61 -19.62 -6.35
CA GLN A 274 -19.91 -20.19 -6.01
C GLN A 274 -21.06 -19.54 -6.79
N ASP A 275 -20.85 -18.33 -7.32
CA ASP A 275 -21.87 -17.50 -7.95
C ASP A 275 -21.45 -17.06 -9.35
N LEU A 276 -21.14 -18.00 -10.24
CA LEU A 276 -20.78 -17.70 -11.62
C LEU A 276 -21.96 -17.69 -12.58
N GLN A 277 -23.12 -18.21 -12.19
CA GLN A 277 -24.34 -18.28 -12.98
C GLN A 277 -24.07 -18.79 -14.42
N GLN A 278 -24.30 -17.97 -15.46
CA GLN A 278 -24.06 -18.28 -16.85
C GLN A 278 -22.68 -17.86 -17.37
N LEU A 279 -21.77 -17.32 -16.55
CA LEU A 279 -20.40 -17.16 -16.94
C LEU A 279 -19.79 -18.53 -17.29
N ARG A 280 -19.17 -18.63 -18.46
CA ARG A 280 -18.63 -19.90 -18.96
C ARG A 280 -17.38 -20.32 -18.20
N GLN A 281 -16.57 -19.34 -17.78
CA GLN A 281 -15.31 -19.55 -17.06
C GLN A 281 -15.26 -18.67 -15.81
N LEU A 282 -14.41 -19.04 -14.86
CA LEU A 282 -13.96 -18.13 -13.82
C LEU A 282 -12.88 -17.20 -14.43
N PRO A 283 -12.92 -15.88 -14.17
CA PRO A 283 -11.90 -14.94 -14.67
C PRO A 283 -10.51 -15.23 -14.10
N GLY A 284 -9.72 -16.06 -14.77
CA GLY A 284 -8.34 -16.40 -14.40
C GLY A 284 -7.33 -15.45 -15.05
N LEU A 285 -7.08 -15.64 -16.36
CA LEU A 285 -6.19 -14.78 -17.14
C LEU A 285 -6.64 -13.31 -17.09
N ALA A 286 -7.95 -13.06 -17.16
CA ALA A 286 -8.54 -11.73 -17.07
C ALA A 286 -8.18 -11.05 -15.74
N ALA A 287 -8.33 -11.74 -14.61
CA ALA A 287 -7.99 -11.20 -13.29
C ALA A 287 -6.47 -10.95 -13.15
N GLN A 288 -5.65 -11.88 -13.66
CA GLN A 288 -4.20 -11.76 -13.61
C GLN A 288 -3.70 -10.56 -14.43
N ASP A 289 -4.23 -10.34 -15.63
CA ASP A 289 -3.82 -9.21 -16.46
C ASP A 289 -4.36 -7.88 -15.96
N LEU A 290 -5.57 -7.82 -15.41
CA LEU A 290 -6.09 -6.63 -14.74
C LEU A 290 -5.23 -6.24 -13.53
N MET A 291 -4.74 -7.22 -12.73
CA MET A 291 -3.79 -6.93 -11.66
C MET A 291 -2.46 -6.38 -12.19
N ARG A 292 -1.94 -6.88 -13.34
CA ARG A 292 -0.76 -6.31 -14.01
C ARG A 292 -0.97 -4.84 -14.36
N GLN A 293 -2.16 -4.47 -14.77
CA GLN A 293 -2.54 -3.10 -15.11
C GLN A 293 -2.76 -2.21 -13.87
N GLY A 294 -2.64 -2.75 -12.65
CA GLY A 294 -2.70 -2.01 -11.39
C GLY A 294 -4.04 -2.07 -10.68
N TYR A 295 -5.01 -2.83 -11.16
CA TYR A 295 -6.23 -3.10 -10.38
C TYR A 295 -5.90 -3.99 -9.18
N GLY A 296 -6.62 -3.76 -8.07
CA GLY A 296 -6.61 -4.68 -6.94
C GLY A 296 -7.57 -5.86 -7.21
N PHE A 297 -7.20 -7.02 -6.72
CA PHE A 297 -8.02 -8.22 -6.83
C PHE A 297 -7.91 -9.08 -5.57
N ALA A 298 -8.99 -9.75 -5.23
CA ALA A 298 -9.00 -10.93 -4.37
C ALA A 298 -10.14 -11.87 -4.82
N ALA A 299 -10.04 -13.11 -4.41
CA ALA A 299 -11.06 -14.11 -4.68
C ALA A 299 -12.14 -14.16 -3.58
N GLU A 300 -13.13 -15.02 -3.78
CA GLU A 300 -14.09 -15.47 -2.75
C GLU A 300 -14.93 -14.35 -2.11
N GLY A 301 -15.04 -13.22 -2.77
CA GLY A 301 -15.76 -12.08 -2.24
C GLY A 301 -14.97 -11.20 -1.28
N ASP A 302 -13.66 -11.44 -1.11
CA ASP A 302 -12.83 -10.68 -0.17
C ASP A 302 -12.46 -9.28 -0.69
N TRP A 303 -13.43 -8.40 -0.59
CA TRP A 303 -13.29 -7.01 -0.99
C TRP A 303 -12.21 -6.25 -0.19
N LYS A 304 -11.89 -6.67 1.06
CA LYS A 304 -10.85 -6.05 1.90
C LYS A 304 -9.46 -6.30 1.32
N THR A 305 -9.16 -7.57 1.01
CA THR A 305 -7.88 -7.93 0.39
C THR A 305 -7.77 -7.36 -1.03
N ALA A 306 -8.87 -7.28 -1.80
CA ALA A 306 -8.87 -6.61 -3.10
C ALA A 306 -8.51 -5.12 -2.97
N ALA A 307 -9.08 -4.42 -1.99
CA ALA A 307 -8.77 -3.02 -1.70
C ALA A 307 -7.31 -2.86 -1.26
N LEU A 308 -6.83 -3.68 -0.34
CA LEU A 308 -5.43 -3.67 0.13
C LEU A 308 -4.46 -3.91 -1.03
N CYS A 309 -4.74 -4.87 -1.92
CA CYS A 309 -3.93 -5.14 -3.10
C CYS A 309 -3.80 -3.89 -3.99
N ARG A 310 -4.89 -3.15 -4.22
CA ARG A 310 -4.86 -1.89 -4.96
C ARG A 310 -4.02 -0.83 -4.27
N VAL A 311 -4.17 -0.67 -2.96
CA VAL A 311 -3.42 0.31 -2.16
C VAL A 311 -1.92 0.01 -2.21
N MET A 312 -1.51 -1.24 -1.95
CA MET A 312 -0.10 -1.63 -1.99
C MET A 312 0.51 -1.48 -3.39
N LYS A 313 -0.27 -1.75 -4.46
CA LYS A 313 0.16 -1.46 -5.84
C LYS A 313 0.34 0.04 -6.09
N ALA A 314 -0.51 0.88 -5.51
CA ALA A 314 -0.37 2.33 -5.64
C ALA A 314 0.88 2.86 -4.92
N MET A 315 1.21 2.32 -3.75
CA MET A 315 2.43 2.67 -3.00
C MET A 315 3.73 2.32 -3.74
N THR A 316 3.68 1.35 -4.65
CA THR A 316 4.85 0.83 -5.41
C THR A 316 4.77 1.09 -6.91
N ALA A 317 3.94 2.03 -7.34
CA ALA A 317 3.61 2.23 -8.77
C ALA A 317 4.81 2.64 -9.66
N ASP A 318 5.88 3.17 -9.07
CA ASP A 318 7.13 3.57 -9.72
C ASP A 318 8.24 2.52 -9.62
N LEU A 319 8.03 1.43 -8.88
CA LEU A 319 9.02 0.39 -8.66
C LEU A 319 8.80 -0.77 -9.64
N ASP A 320 9.89 -1.28 -10.20
CA ASP A 320 9.90 -2.56 -10.93
C ASP A 320 10.00 -3.74 -9.95
N CYS A 321 9.03 -3.78 -9.05
CA CYS A 321 8.85 -4.85 -8.08
C CYS A 321 7.61 -5.70 -8.42
N GLY A 322 7.10 -6.48 -7.49
CA GLY A 322 5.88 -7.24 -7.67
C GLY A 322 4.96 -7.06 -6.48
N THR A 323 3.67 -6.90 -6.75
CA THR A 323 2.62 -6.92 -5.73
C THR A 323 1.45 -7.75 -6.25
N ALA A 324 1.03 -8.76 -5.50
CA ALA A 324 0.01 -9.73 -5.92
C ALA A 324 -0.91 -10.12 -4.76
N PHE A 325 -2.17 -10.37 -5.08
CA PHE A 325 -3.05 -11.17 -4.25
C PHE A 325 -2.44 -12.57 -4.05
N MET A 326 -2.58 -13.12 -2.85
CA MET A 326 -1.99 -14.39 -2.45
C MET A 326 -2.91 -15.12 -1.47
N GLU A 327 -2.89 -16.44 -1.53
CA GLU A 327 -3.44 -17.33 -0.52
C GLU A 327 -2.32 -18.23 0.00
N ASP A 328 -2.25 -18.39 1.31
CA ASP A 328 -1.37 -19.37 1.96
C ASP A 328 -1.95 -20.76 1.76
N TYR A 329 -1.30 -21.55 0.89
CA TYR A 329 -1.90 -22.80 0.39
C TYR A 329 -1.41 -24.04 1.12
N THR A 330 -0.09 -24.17 1.32
CA THR A 330 0.46 -25.36 1.97
C THR A 330 1.82 -25.10 2.58
N TYR A 331 2.07 -25.80 3.69
CA TYR A 331 3.36 -25.80 4.37
C TYR A 331 4.25 -26.96 3.91
N ASN A 332 5.55 -26.68 3.79
CA ASN A 332 6.57 -27.69 3.71
C ASN A 332 7.35 -27.69 5.04
N PHE A 333 7.14 -28.68 5.87
CA PHE A 333 7.80 -28.83 7.18
C PHE A 333 9.12 -29.64 7.12
N ASP A 334 9.72 -29.82 5.94
CA ASP A 334 11.06 -30.39 5.85
C ASP A 334 12.04 -29.50 6.64
N PRO A 335 12.72 -30.03 7.70
CA PRO A 335 13.62 -29.23 8.51
C PRO A 335 14.78 -28.57 7.73
N ALA A 336 15.14 -29.14 6.57
CA ALA A 336 16.20 -28.58 5.72
C ALA A 336 15.71 -27.34 4.90
N CYS A 337 14.40 -27.23 4.67
CA CYS A 337 13.84 -26.21 3.80
C CYS A 337 12.40 -25.81 4.17
N GLY A 338 12.12 -25.65 5.46
CA GLY A 338 10.81 -25.19 5.95
C GLY A 338 10.37 -23.94 5.21
N MET A 339 9.20 -23.98 4.54
CA MET A 339 8.68 -22.86 3.76
C MET A 339 7.17 -22.98 3.57
N ASN A 340 6.57 -21.87 3.24
CA ASN A 340 5.19 -21.80 2.78
C ASN A 340 5.14 -21.76 1.25
N MET A 341 4.10 -22.31 0.66
CA MET A 341 3.75 -22.13 -0.74
C MET A 341 2.43 -21.40 -0.84
N GLY A 342 2.48 -20.21 -1.40
CA GLY A 342 1.31 -19.40 -1.72
C GLY A 342 0.97 -19.45 -3.19
N SER A 343 -0.32 -19.38 -3.45
CA SER A 343 -0.90 -19.36 -4.78
C SER A 343 -2.33 -18.82 -4.71
N HIS A 344 -3.13 -19.07 -5.67
CA HIS A 344 -4.59 -19.21 -5.67
C HIS A 344 -4.96 -20.13 -6.82
N MET A 345 -6.25 -20.44 -6.96
CA MET A 345 -6.69 -21.36 -8.01
C MET A 345 -6.31 -20.92 -9.42
N LEU A 346 -6.25 -19.58 -9.67
CA LEU A 346 -5.91 -19.01 -10.99
C LEU A 346 -5.06 -17.74 -10.89
N GLU A 347 -5.27 -16.89 -9.88
CA GLU A 347 -5.16 -15.43 -10.00
C GLU A 347 -3.90 -14.84 -9.35
N VAL A 348 -2.75 -15.47 -9.49
CA VAL A 348 -1.47 -14.85 -9.07
C VAL A 348 -1.04 -13.81 -10.12
N CYS A 349 -0.79 -12.58 -9.66
CA CYS A 349 -0.41 -11.48 -10.55
C CYS A 349 0.94 -11.70 -11.23
N PRO A 350 1.06 -11.53 -12.56
CA PRO A 350 2.33 -11.72 -13.27
C PRO A 350 3.41 -10.69 -12.93
N SER A 351 3.12 -9.65 -12.15
CA SER A 351 4.15 -8.71 -11.69
C SER A 351 5.21 -9.37 -10.78
N VAL A 352 4.88 -10.51 -10.15
CA VAL A 352 5.82 -11.28 -9.33
C VAL A 352 6.61 -12.34 -10.14
N ALA A 353 6.39 -12.45 -11.45
CA ALA A 353 7.09 -13.41 -12.30
C ALA A 353 8.56 -13.05 -12.47
N CYS A 354 9.45 -14.05 -12.44
CA CYS A 354 10.86 -13.89 -12.78
C CYS A 354 11.20 -14.29 -14.26
N GLU A 355 10.19 -14.72 -15.00
CA GLU A 355 10.28 -15.13 -16.41
C GLU A 355 9.05 -14.66 -17.18
N LYS A 356 9.07 -14.71 -18.51
CA LYS A 356 7.89 -14.36 -19.32
C LYS A 356 6.76 -15.36 -19.04
N PRO A 357 5.59 -14.90 -18.51
CA PRO A 357 4.49 -15.78 -18.19
C PRO A 357 3.90 -16.47 -19.43
N LYS A 358 3.38 -17.69 -19.24
CA LYS A 358 2.79 -18.51 -20.29
C LYS A 358 1.29 -18.65 -20.09
N ILE A 359 0.53 -18.37 -21.15
CA ILE A 359 -0.91 -18.64 -21.17
C ILE A 359 -1.11 -20.13 -21.41
N ARG A 360 -1.80 -20.78 -20.47
CA ARG A 360 -2.16 -22.20 -20.57
C ARG A 360 -3.62 -22.39 -20.19
N VAL A 361 -4.20 -23.50 -20.63
CA VAL A 361 -5.56 -23.91 -20.30
C VAL A 361 -5.51 -25.27 -19.61
N PHE A 362 -6.03 -25.31 -18.38
CA PHE A 362 -6.09 -26.53 -17.58
C PHE A 362 -7.49 -26.69 -16.99
N PRO A 363 -7.90 -27.94 -16.69
CA PRO A 363 -9.11 -28.17 -15.95
C PRO A 363 -9.14 -27.38 -14.64
N LEU A 364 -10.31 -26.85 -14.31
CA LEU A 364 -10.61 -26.29 -13.00
C LEU A 364 -11.60 -27.24 -12.29
N GLY A 365 -11.15 -27.98 -11.30
CA GLY A 365 -11.96 -28.99 -10.62
C GLY A 365 -13.07 -28.41 -9.73
N ILE A 366 -13.28 -27.10 -9.71
CA ILE A 366 -14.20 -26.35 -8.85
C ILE A 366 -15.10 -25.46 -9.69
N GLY A 367 -16.34 -25.25 -9.22
CA GLY A 367 -17.32 -24.36 -9.86
C GLY A 367 -18.06 -24.93 -11.05
N GLY A 368 -17.67 -26.10 -11.56
CA GLY A 368 -18.37 -26.80 -12.65
C GLY A 368 -18.46 -26.03 -13.96
N ARG A 369 -17.45 -25.22 -14.28
CA ARG A 369 -17.36 -24.38 -15.46
C ARG A 369 -16.36 -24.93 -16.48
N GLU A 370 -16.30 -24.29 -17.67
CA GLU A 370 -15.32 -24.62 -18.68
C GLU A 370 -13.89 -24.33 -18.18
N ASP A 371 -12.92 -25.04 -18.72
CA ASP A 371 -11.50 -24.89 -18.34
C ASP A 371 -10.99 -23.48 -18.66
N PRO A 372 -10.63 -22.65 -17.69
CA PRO A 372 -10.21 -21.29 -17.95
C PRO A 372 -8.75 -21.21 -18.37
N ALA A 373 -8.44 -20.23 -19.22
CA ALA A 373 -7.06 -19.85 -19.45
C ALA A 373 -6.50 -19.09 -18.24
N ARG A 374 -5.21 -19.30 -17.97
CA ARG A 374 -4.46 -18.69 -16.87
C ARG A 374 -2.98 -18.53 -17.21
N LEU A 375 -2.31 -17.64 -16.50
CA LEU A 375 -0.86 -17.49 -16.57
C LEU A 375 -0.19 -18.46 -15.59
N THR A 376 0.84 -19.13 -16.10
CA THR A 376 1.77 -19.91 -15.29
C THR A 376 3.17 -19.34 -15.45
N PHE A 377 3.92 -19.23 -14.36
CA PHE A 377 5.28 -18.70 -14.32
C PHE A 377 5.97 -19.08 -13.01
N LYS A 378 7.29 -18.93 -12.96
CA LYS A 378 8.06 -18.98 -11.72
C LYS A 378 8.14 -17.59 -11.11
N ALA A 379 8.02 -17.49 -9.79
CA ALA A 379 8.06 -16.23 -9.08
C ALA A 379 9.48 -15.75 -8.78
N LYS A 380 9.63 -14.44 -8.56
CA LYS A 380 10.85 -13.79 -8.06
C LYS A 380 11.25 -14.37 -6.70
N SER A 381 12.55 -14.26 -6.37
CA SER A 381 13.08 -14.51 -5.02
C SER A 381 13.61 -13.22 -4.41
N GLY A 382 13.76 -13.19 -3.10
CA GLY A 382 14.24 -12.05 -2.33
C GLY A 382 13.30 -11.64 -1.21
N PRO A 383 13.65 -10.58 -0.47
CA PRO A 383 12.84 -10.08 0.63
C PRO A 383 11.49 -9.57 0.13
N ALA A 384 10.44 -9.82 0.90
CA ALA A 384 9.09 -9.38 0.64
C ALA A 384 8.31 -9.28 1.95
N VAL A 385 7.11 -8.73 1.88
CA VAL A 385 6.15 -8.72 2.98
C VAL A 385 4.83 -9.34 2.54
N LEU A 386 4.18 -10.04 3.44
CA LEU A 386 2.77 -10.42 3.34
C LEU A 386 1.95 -9.48 4.23
N ALA A 387 0.83 -9.00 3.73
CA ALA A 387 -0.08 -8.15 4.51
C ALA A 387 -1.53 -8.58 4.31
N THR A 388 -2.31 -8.55 5.39
CA THR A 388 -3.77 -8.73 5.35
C THR A 388 -4.46 -7.67 6.21
N VAL A 389 -5.71 -7.35 5.88
CA VAL A 389 -6.59 -6.51 6.71
C VAL A 389 -7.83 -7.31 7.04
N ILE A 390 -8.07 -7.49 8.33
CA ILE A 390 -9.23 -8.21 8.87
C ILE A 390 -10.13 -7.27 9.67
N ASP A 391 -11.40 -7.61 9.68
CA ASP A 391 -12.40 -6.94 10.52
C ASP A 391 -12.55 -7.69 11.85
N MET A 392 -12.24 -7.00 12.95
CA MET A 392 -12.36 -7.54 14.31
C MET A 392 -13.73 -7.24 14.95
N GLY A 393 -14.67 -6.65 14.20
CA GLY A 393 -16.00 -6.26 14.64
C GLY A 393 -16.04 -4.91 15.35
N ASP A 394 -14.98 -4.50 15.98
CA ASP A 394 -14.86 -3.19 16.65
C ASP A 394 -13.72 -2.34 16.09
N ARG A 395 -12.90 -2.88 15.21
CA ARG A 395 -11.78 -2.22 14.53
C ARG A 395 -11.30 -3.05 13.36
N PHE A 396 -10.52 -2.44 12.47
CA PHE A 396 -9.72 -3.17 11.50
C PHE A 396 -8.32 -3.42 12.07
N ARG A 397 -7.78 -4.61 11.77
CA ARG A 397 -6.41 -5.01 12.09
C ARG A 397 -5.66 -5.31 10.81
N MET A 398 -4.50 -4.68 10.65
CA MET A 398 -3.52 -5.05 9.64
C MET A 398 -2.48 -5.98 10.28
N ILE A 399 -2.23 -7.11 9.65
CA ILE A 399 -1.18 -8.05 10.05
C ILE A 399 -0.16 -8.08 8.91
N VAL A 400 1.10 -7.93 9.26
CA VAL A 400 2.23 -7.94 8.31
C VAL A 400 3.25 -8.96 8.75
N ASN A 401 3.70 -9.82 7.84
CA ASN A 401 4.78 -10.76 8.06
C ASN A 401 5.93 -10.52 7.09
N ASP A 402 7.14 -10.34 7.61
CA ASP A 402 8.35 -10.32 6.82
C ASP A 402 8.67 -11.71 6.30
N VAL A 403 8.98 -11.83 5.02
CA VAL A 403 9.28 -13.11 4.37
C VAL A 403 10.47 -13.02 3.45
N GLU A 404 11.14 -14.16 3.23
CA GLU A 404 12.20 -14.33 2.25
C GLU A 404 11.72 -15.27 1.15
N CYS A 405 11.31 -14.71 0.01
CA CYS A 405 10.86 -15.49 -1.13
C CYS A 405 12.01 -16.31 -1.72
N GLN A 406 11.72 -17.56 -2.03
CA GLN A 406 12.69 -18.55 -2.48
C GLN A 406 12.54 -18.82 -3.97
N LYS A 407 13.68 -19.06 -4.61
CA LYS A 407 13.65 -19.61 -5.96
C LYS A 407 13.02 -21.00 -5.92
N GLN A 408 12.09 -21.28 -6.83
CA GLN A 408 11.46 -22.59 -6.93
C GLN A 408 12.52 -23.70 -7.14
N PRO A 409 12.66 -24.66 -6.20
CA PRO A 409 13.75 -25.64 -6.23
C PRO A 409 13.54 -26.72 -7.29
N HIS A 410 12.28 -27.05 -7.59
CA HIS A 410 11.89 -28.09 -8.52
C HIS A 410 10.79 -27.63 -9.45
N ASP A 411 10.75 -28.16 -10.66
CA ASP A 411 9.59 -27.98 -11.52
C ASP A 411 8.38 -28.70 -10.92
N MET A 412 7.22 -28.07 -10.99
CA MET A 412 5.95 -28.62 -10.50
C MET A 412 5.01 -28.87 -11.70
N PRO A 413 5.31 -29.87 -12.58
CA PRO A 413 4.64 -30.01 -13.87
C PRO A 413 3.15 -30.34 -13.77
N LYS A 414 2.69 -30.82 -12.62
CA LYS A 414 1.28 -31.14 -12.35
C LYS A 414 0.53 -30.00 -11.66
N LEU A 415 1.23 -28.98 -11.19
CA LEU A 415 0.59 -27.81 -10.59
C LEU A 415 0.17 -26.84 -11.72
N PRO A 416 -1.13 -26.62 -11.94
CA PRO A 416 -1.62 -25.86 -13.08
C PRO A 416 -1.72 -24.35 -12.80
N VAL A 417 -0.98 -23.83 -11.81
CA VAL A 417 -1.04 -22.44 -11.37
C VAL A 417 0.36 -21.89 -11.09
N ALA A 418 0.50 -20.57 -11.11
CA ALA A 418 1.69 -19.91 -10.60
C ALA A 418 1.71 -19.97 -9.06
N ALA A 419 2.89 -20.18 -8.49
CA ALA A 419 3.09 -20.23 -7.04
C ALA A 419 4.29 -19.38 -6.62
N VAL A 420 4.21 -18.83 -5.42
CA VAL A 420 5.31 -18.15 -4.74
C VAL A 420 5.72 -18.98 -3.53
N LEU A 421 7.02 -19.23 -3.38
CA LEU A 421 7.56 -19.96 -2.24
C LEU A 421 8.27 -18.97 -1.33
N TRP A 422 8.04 -19.02 -0.03
CA TRP A 422 8.74 -18.16 0.92
C TRP A 422 9.05 -18.83 2.25
N LYS A 423 10.14 -18.39 2.85
CA LYS A 423 10.44 -18.63 4.26
C LYS A 423 9.93 -17.46 5.06
N PRO A 424 8.94 -17.64 5.92
CA PRO A 424 8.50 -16.57 6.80
C PRO A 424 9.53 -16.34 7.92
N LEU A 425 9.56 -15.13 8.46
CA LEU A 425 10.45 -14.75 9.54
C LEU A 425 9.67 -14.63 10.86
N PRO A 426 10.23 -15.17 11.99
CA PRO A 426 11.61 -15.69 12.16
C PRO A 426 11.81 -17.09 11.55
N ASP A 427 10.80 -17.94 11.53
CA ASP A 427 10.73 -19.29 11.02
C ASP A 427 9.28 -19.67 10.70
N LEU A 428 9.08 -20.83 10.07
CA LEU A 428 7.75 -21.26 9.62
C LEU A 428 6.78 -21.48 10.77
N GLU A 429 7.23 -22.16 11.82
CA GLU A 429 6.38 -22.54 12.95
C GLU A 429 5.95 -21.30 13.73
N THR A 430 6.90 -20.47 14.14
CA THR A 430 6.63 -19.24 14.89
C THR A 430 5.73 -18.29 14.10
N SER A 431 6.00 -18.10 12.80
CA SER A 431 5.20 -17.21 11.97
C SER A 431 3.78 -17.72 11.76
N ALA A 432 3.60 -19.02 11.54
CA ALA A 432 2.28 -19.62 11.39
C ALA A 432 1.45 -19.50 12.69
N GLU A 433 2.07 -19.78 13.86
CA GLU A 433 1.41 -19.58 15.15
C GLU A 433 1.04 -18.10 15.36
N ALA A 434 1.96 -17.18 15.11
CA ALA A 434 1.75 -15.74 15.26
C ALA A 434 0.59 -15.24 14.36
N TRP A 435 0.57 -15.66 13.09
CA TRP A 435 -0.48 -15.31 12.14
C TRP A 435 -1.86 -15.80 12.60
N ILE A 436 -1.93 -17.05 13.07
CA ILE A 436 -3.17 -17.66 13.58
C ILE A 436 -3.63 -16.94 14.86
N TYR A 437 -2.73 -16.67 15.83
CA TYR A 437 -3.09 -15.95 17.05
C TYR A 437 -3.57 -14.52 16.77
N ALA A 438 -2.97 -13.87 15.79
CA ALA A 438 -3.40 -12.52 15.37
C ALA A 438 -4.75 -12.52 14.62
N GLY A 439 -5.28 -13.69 14.25
CA GLY A 439 -6.52 -13.85 13.47
C GLY A 439 -6.31 -13.64 11.98
N GLY A 440 -5.09 -13.81 11.47
CA GLY A 440 -4.74 -13.57 10.09
C GLY A 440 -5.56 -14.39 9.10
N ALA A 441 -5.95 -13.76 7.99
CA ALA A 441 -6.70 -14.39 6.92
C ALA A 441 -5.82 -15.37 6.12
N HIS A 442 -6.45 -16.35 5.44
CA HIS A 442 -5.76 -17.14 4.43
C HIS A 442 -5.46 -16.31 3.17
N HIS A 443 -6.22 -15.23 2.94
CA HIS A 443 -5.92 -14.24 1.91
C HIS A 443 -4.96 -13.17 2.41
N SER A 444 -3.99 -12.84 1.59
CA SER A 444 -3.01 -11.78 1.85
C SER A 444 -2.61 -11.06 0.55
N VAL A 445 -1.78 -10.05 0.69
CA VAL A 445 -1.10 -9.39 -0.44
C VAL A 445 0.39 -9.49 -0.21
N ILE A 446 1.10 -10.11 -1.15
CA ILE A 446 2.57 -10.13 -1.17
C ILE A 446 3.10 -8.91 -1.91
N SER A 447 4.17 -8.27 -1.38
CA SER A 447 4.87 -7.19 -2.06
C SER A 447 6.38 -7.30 -1.88
N TYR A 448 7.11 -7.19 -3.00
CA TYR A 448 8.58 -7.13 -3.05
C TYR A 448 9.11 -5.68 -2.96
N GLY A 449 8.23 -4.71 -2.92
CA GLY A 449 8.59 -3.28 -2.96
C GLY A 449 8.25 -2.50 -1.70
N LEU A 450 7.64 -3.15 -0.70
CA LEU A 450 7.30 -2.55 0.59
C LEU A 450 8.03 -3.27 1.72
N THR A 451 8.17 -2.55 2.83
CA THR A 451 8.67 -3.06 4.11
C THR A 451 7.60 -2.91 5.19
N ASP A 452 7.86 -3.43 6.38
CA ASP A 452 6.98 -3.24 7.54
C ASP A 452 6.86 -1.75 7.90
N GLU A 453 7.92 -0.93 7.74
CA GLU A 453 7.89 0.49 8.08
C GLU A 453 6.83 1.27 7.27
N GLU A 454 6.77 1.06 5.94
CA GLU A 454 5.75 1.73 5.10
C GLU A 454 4.33 1.26 5.41
N LEU A 455 4.15 -0.03 5.70
CA LEU A 455 2.82 -0.57 6.03
C LEU A 455 2.37 -0.15 7.43
N ARG A 456 3.29 -0.03 8.38
CA ARG A 456 3.04 0.55 9.71
C ARG A 456 2.62 2.00 9.59
N ASP A 457 3.37 2.80 8.83
CA ASP A 457 3.05 4.21 8.57
C ASP A 457 1.66 4.36 7.93
N PHE A 458 1.31 3.47 6.98
CA PHE A 458 -0.04 3.44 6.41
C PHE A 458 -1.11 3.12 7.46
N ALA A 459 -0.89 2.11 8.29
CA ALA A 459 -1.84 1.73 9.34
C ALA A 459 -2.02 2.85 10.39
N GLU A 460 -0.94 3.53 10.76
CA GLU A 460 -0.97 4.69 11.63
C GLU A 460 -1.76 5.85 11.02
N ILE A 461 -1.53 6.18 9.73
CA ILE A 461 -2.28 7.23 9.02
C ILE A 461 -3.78 6.89 8.94
N MET A 462 -4.13 5.61 8.81
CA MET A 462 -5.52 5.14 8.76
C MET A 462 -6.14 4.92 10.15
N ASP A 463 -5.37 5.08 11.22
CA ASP A 463 -5.79 4.81 12.59
C ASP A 463 -6.44 3.42 12.73
N ILE A 464 -5.73 2.38 12.28
CA ILE A 464 -6.09 0.97 12.42
C ILE A 464 -5.05 0.22 13.25
N GLU A 465 -5.45 -0.90 13.83
CA GLU A 465 -4.53 -1.75 14.57
C GLU A 465 -3.47 -2.37 13.64
N TYR A 466 -2.23 -2.38 14.09
CA TYR A 466 -1.10 -2.96 13.37
C TYR A 466 -0.44 -4.06 14.19
N VAL A 467 -0.18 -5.22 13.57
CA VAL A 467 0.52 -6.35 14.16
C VAL A 467 1.64 -6.77 13.19
N HIS A 468 2.86 -6.79 13.68
CA HIS A 468 4.04 -7.18 12.90
C HIS A 468 4.58 -8.54 13.34
N ILE A 469 4.86 -9.38 12.36
CA ILE A 469 5.52 -10.68 12.53
C ILE A 469 6.84 -10.61 11.75
N GLY A 470 7.94 -10.80 12.44
CA GLY A 470 9.29 -10.66 11.87
C GLY A 470 10.35 -11.35 12.72
N ARG A 471 11.62 -11.00 12.49
CA ARG A 471 12.77 -11.69 13.13
C ARG A 471 12.73 -11.73 14.65
N GLU A 472 12.17 -10.70 15.28
CA GLU A 472 12.13 -10.54 16.74
C GLU A 472 10.82 -11.06 17.36
N THR A 473 9.96 -11.73 16.59
CA THR A 473 8.66 -12.18 17.08
C THR A 473 8.81 -13.31 18.08
N ASP A 474 8.29 -13.08 19.28
CA ASP A 474 8.08 -14.06 20.35
C ASP A 474 6.59 -14.27 20.57
N ILE A 475 6.14 -15.52 20.55
CA ILE A 475 4.71 -15.86 20.66
C ILE A 475 4.09 -15.41 22.00
N HIS A 476 4.84 -15.48 23.09
CA HIS A 476 4.33 -15.08 24.39
C HIS A 476 4.12 -13.56 24.48
N GLU A 477 5.10 -12.79 23.98
CA GLU A 477 5.00 -11.33 23.94
C GLU A 477 3.94 -10.87 22.95
N LEU A 478 3.86 -11.49 21.77
CA LEU A 478 2.78 -11.19 20.80
C LEU A 478 1.39 -11.41 21.42
N ARG A 479 1.17 -12.50 22.13
CA ARG A 479 -0.13 -12.75 22.79
C ARG A 479 -0.46 -11.71 23.86
N LYS A 480 0.54 -11.20 24.59
CA LYS A 480 0.35 -10.08 25.51
C LYS A 480 0.00 -8.79 24.76
N GLU A 481 0.71 -8.51 23.66
CA GLU A 481 0.42 -7.35 22.81
C GLU A 481 -1.02 -7.38 22.30
N LEU A 482 -1.48 -8.53 21.79
CA LEU A 482 -2.86 -8.69 21.31
C LEU A 482 -3.90 -8.41 22.41
N VAL A 483 -3.65 -8.86 23.65
CA VAL A 483 -4.53 -8.56 24.80
C VAL A 483 -4.53 -7.08 25.13
N TRP A 484 -3.35 -6.40 25.09
CA TRP A 484 -3.26 -4.96 25.32
C TRP A 484 -3.96 -4.19 24.20
N ASN A 485 -3.80 -4.59 22.96
CA ASN A 485 -4.48 -3.99 21.81
C ASN A 485 -6.00 -4.07 21.96
N ASP A 486 -6.54 -5.21 22.37
CA ASP A 486 -7.97 -5.37 22.64
C ASP A 486 -8.48 -4.37 23.69
N LEU A 487 -7.72 -4.13 24.76
CA LEU A 487 -8.07 -3.15 25.77
C LEU A 487 -8.01 -1.71 25.27
N VAL A 488 -6.91 -1.36 24.58
CA VAL A 488 -6.69 -0.01 24.04
C VAL A 488 -7.76 0.36 23.04
N TRP A 489 -8.07 -0.54 22.07
CA TRP A 489 -9.05 -0.27 21.04
C TRP A 489 -10.47 -0.18 21.59
N LYS A 490 -10.82 -0.94 22.62
CA LYS A 490 -12.11 -0.77 23.35
C LYS A 490 -12.23 0.58 24.07
N LEU A 491 -11.11 1.16 24.50
CA LEU A 491 -11.09 2.46 25.20
C LEU A 491 -11.02 3.65 24.23
N LYS A 492 -10.68 3.43 22.96
CA LYS A 492 -10.65 4.48 21.92
C LYS A 492 -12.05 4.90 21.42
N LYS A 493 -13.09 4.16 21.78
CA LYS A 493 -14.50 4.42 21.38
C LYS A 493 -15.14 5.53 22.15
#